data_88ba3dcd300c05be3857dd2abc6bd2f6
#
_entry.id   88ba3dcd300c05be3857dd2abc6bd2f6
#
_cell.length_a   1.000
_cell.length_b   1.000
_cell.length_c   1.000
_cell.angle_alpha   90.00
_cell.angle_beta   90.00
_cell.angle_gamma   90.00
#
_symmetry.space_group_name_H-M   'P 1'
#
loop_
_entity.id
_entity.type
_entity.pdbx_description
1 polymer ?
#
loop_
_entity_poly.entity_id
_entity_poly.type
_entity_poly.pdbx_seq_one_letter_code
_entity_poly.pdbx_strand_id
1 'polypeptide(L)'
;MAGVRHGIRKKAIEHFLQNHAYEKDYLIAEATMPVQGYSAKIRYYFDINTTARPKLNEDGSVDFHQLGNIKSVKEGDKLATLTPAYRGKAGVSVLGKPMMPKKVRNRVLRFGRNIRISEDKCTIYSKVSGHVTLVDDMVMVSDVYRVPANVDSSTGDIDYKGTVEVTGNVTTGFAVKAEGDIIVNGVVEGATLVSGGNIVLKRGMQGMDRGMLQAEGNITAKFLENCKVRCKGMLKADAILHSDVECQENVDILGKKGLINGGSLSTYADVHATTLGSTMGASTKIKIISDKELIIRANEIKAEVENKEETLQKIDEVVNRVKGQLASNQEVLPEQMNYLKQATVNKPLLVKQIRELREEREKLLVRIEKNKHSCIRVEGAVYSGIDITVKDVSKVQHEQVSHCRFVRDGADVRIVGL
;
A
#
# COMPACT_ATOMS: atom_id res chain seq x y z
N MET A 1 44.42 -39.97 -52.90
CA MET A 1 42.94 -39.82 -52.80
C MET A 1 42.65 -38.82 -51.67
N ALA A 2 41.91 -37.80 -51.98
CA ALA A 2 41.70 -36.69 -51.04
C ALA A 2 40.76 -37.00 -49.85
N GLY A 3 40.35 -38.25 -49.64
CA GLY A 3 39.55 -38.70 -48.52
C GLY A 3 38.15 -38.05 -48.33
N VAL A 4 37.58 -37.50 -49.39
CA VAL A 4 36.24 -36.88 -49.39
C VAL A 4 35.17 -37.93 -49.13
N ARG A 5 34.33 -37.73 -48.06
CA ARG A 5 33.33 -38.69 -47.62
C ARG A 5 31.92 -38.09 -47.47
N HIS A 6 31.76 -36.78 -47.59
CA HIS A 6 30.48 -36.10 -47.37
C HIS A 6 30.23 -35.02 -48.44
N GLY A 7 28.97 -34.82 -48.81
CA GLY A 7 28.50 -33.75 -49.67
C GLY A 7 28.95 -33.86 -51.15
N ILE A 8 29.28 -35.07 -51.61
CA ILE A 8 29.77 -35.32 -53.01
C ILE A 8 28.64 -34.98 -53.96
N ARG A 9 28.93 -34.06 -54.91
CA ARG A 9 28.02 -33.67 -55.98
C ARG A 9 28.26 -34.52 -57.24
N LYS A 10 27.66 -35.71 -57.25
CA LYS A 10 27.81 -36.67 -58.37
C LYS A 10 27.58 -36.05 -59.78
N LYS A 11 26.53 -35.24 -59.92
CA LYS A 11 26.22 -34.56 -61.16
C LYS A 11 27.33 -33.61 -61.66
N ALA A 12 28.03 -32.93 -60.77
CA ALA A 12 29.14 -32.04 -61.13
C ALA A 12 30.34 -32.84 -61.55
N ILE A 13 30.60 -34.00 -60.98
CA ILE A 13 31.66 -34.92 -61.38
C ILE A 13 31.34 -35.52 -62.74
N GLU A 14 30.11 -36.00 -62.97
CA GLU A 14 29.62 -36.52 -64.21
C GLU A 14 29.74 -35.49 -65.36
N HIS A 15 29.33 -34.24 -65.06
CA HIS A 15 29.44 -33.13 -66.03
C HIS A 15 30.91 -32.82 -66.41
N PHE A 16 31.81 -32.85 -65.40
CA PHE A 16 33.25 -32.69 -65.69
C PHE A 16 33.79 -33.80 -66.58
N LEU A 17 33.44 -35.06 -66.29
CA LEU A 17 33.86 -36.21 -67.01
C LEU A 17 33.35 -36.23 -68.48
N GLN A 18 32.20 -35.63 -68.75
CA GLN A 18 31.62 -35.51 -70.06
C GLN A 18 32.24 -34.37 -70.92
N ASN A 19 32.53 -33.21 -70.27
CA ASN A 19 32.91 -31.97 -71.02
C ASN A 19 34.37 -31.61 -70.87
N HIS A 20 35.19 -32.27 -70.05
CA HIS A 20 36.68 -32.14 -69.92
C HIS A 20 37.21 -30.69 -69.98
N ALA A 21 36.52 -29.71 -69.40
CA ALA A 21 36.95 -28.33 -69.34
C ALA A 21 38.01 -28.13 -68.25
N TYR A 22 39.28 -28.17 -68.57
CA TYR A 22 40.41 -28.21 -67.68
C TYR A 22 40.78 -26.86 -67.03
N GLU A 23 40.26 -25.73 -67.49
CA GLU A 23 40.58 -24.41 -66.99
C GLU A 23 39.44 -23.81 -66.11
N LYS A 24 38.53 -24.67 -65.61
CA LYS A 24 37.40 -24.23 -64.76
C LYS A 24 37.38 -24.98 -63.42
N ASP A 25 37.10 -24.26 -62.37
CA ASP A 25 36.88 -24.85 -61.06
C ASP A 25 35.51 -25.50 -60.99
N TYR A 26 35.46 -26.74 -60.51
CA TYR A 26 34.22 -27.50 -60.30
C TYR A 26 34.03 -27.80 -58.83
N LEU A 27 32.91 -27.38 -58.31
CA LEU A 27 32.52 -27.73 -56.91
C LEU A 27 32.03 -29.15 -56.84
N ILE A 28 32.94 -30.09 -56.54
CA ILE A 28 32.68 -31.55 -56.51
C ILE A 28 32.19 -32.08 -55.19
N ALA A 29 32.41 -31.33 -54.09
CA ALA A 29 31.88 -31.65 -52.74
C ALA A 29 31.70 -30.38 -51.88
N GLU A 30 30.70 -30.38 -51.07
CA GLU A 30 30.38 -29.27 -50.20
C GLU A 30 30.11 -29.75 -48.77
N ALA A 31 30.68 -29.07 -47.79
CA ALA A 31 30.43 -29.35 -46.38
C ALA A 31 29.02 -28.91 -45.97
N THR A 32 28.39 -29.65 -45.07
CA THR A 32 27.19 -29.15 -44.38
C THR A 32 27.64 -28.26 -43.26
N MET A 33 27.39 -26.95 -43.37
CA MET A 33 27.79 -25.98 -42.34
C MET A 33 27.02 -26.18 -41.08
N PRO A 34 27.62 -25.96 -39.88
CA PRO A 34 26.90 -26.05 -38.61
C PRO A 34 25.89 -24.92 -38.48
N VAL A 35 24.68 -25.24 -37.99
CA VAL A 35 23.72 -24.23 -37.61
C VAL A 35 24.17 -23.64 -36.26
N GLN A 36 24.47 -22.32 -36.29
CA GLN A 36 24.95 -21.65 -35.08
C GLN A 36 23.85 -21.55 -34.01
N GLY A 37 24.26 -21.74 -32.78
CA GLY A 37 23.39 -21.53 -31.63
C GLY A 37 23.37 -20.06 -31.15
N TYR A 38 22.51 -19.77 -30.23
CA TYR A 38 22.47 -18.47 -29.49
C TYR A 38 22.44 -18.69 -28.01
N SER A 39 23.09 -17.78 -27.29
CA SER A 39 23.14 -17.80 -25.81
C SER A 39 21.79 -17.40 -25.20
N ALA A 40 21.50 -17.92 -24.00
CA ALA A 40 20.34 -17.52 -23.24
C ALA A 40 20.34 -16.01 -22.96
N LYS A 41 19.16 -15.39 -23.02
CA LYS A 41 18.95 -13.98 -22.71
C LYS A 41 17.85 -13.85 -21.65
N ILE A 42 18.08 -12.97 -20.66
CA ILE A 42 17.07 -12.56 -19.68
C ILE A 42 16.66 -11.14 -20.04
N ARG A 43 15.34 -10.92 -20.16
CA ARG A 43 14.73 -9.61 -20.33
C ARG A 43 13.97 -9.28 -19.05
N TYR A 44 14.36 -8.20 -18.40
CA TYR A 44 13.65 -7.62 -17.26
C TYR A 44 12.60 -6.62 -17.74
N TYR A 45 11.46 -6.54 -17.04
CA TYR A 45 10.34 -5.63 -17.33
C TYR A 45 10.25 -4.47 -16.36
N PHE A 46 11.24 -4.31 -15.51
CA PHE A 46 11.42 -3.16 -14.63
C PHE A 46 12.79 -2.54 -14.88
N ASP A 47 12.95 -1.29 -14.50
CA ASP A 47 14.23 -0.59 -14.68
C ASP A 47 15.30 -1.16 -13.73
N ILE A 48 16.45 -1.50 -14.25
CA ILE A 48 17.58 -2.10 -13.53
C ILE A 48 18.52 -1.01 -12.99
N ASN A 49 18.44 0.23 -13.53
CA ASN A 49 19.33 1.31 -13.15
C ASN A 49 18.95 1.90 -11.79
N THR A 50 19.89 1.95 -10.87
CA THR A 50 19.72 2.43 -9.50
C THR A 50 20.15 3.88 -9.29
N THR A 51 20.57 4.60 -10.31
CA THR A 51 21.00 6.00 -10.17
C THR A 51 19.80 6.92 -10.04
N ALA A 52 19.56 7.37 -8.80
CA ALA A 52 18.68 8.48 -8.51
C ALA A 52 19.18 9.74 -9.23
N ARG A 53 18.37 10.30 -10.10
CA ARG A 53 18.63 11.61 -10.71
C ARG A 53 17.48 12.53 -10.35
N PRO A 54 17.76 13.65 -9.70
CA PRO A 54 16.72 14.63 -9.41
C PRO A 54 16.14 15.19 -10.73
N LYS A 55 14.86 15.51 -10.69
CA LYS A 55 14.17 16.09 -11.85
C LYS A 55 14.60 17.54 -12.02
N LEU A 56 15.06 17.90 -13.19
CA LEU A 56 15.28 19.29 -13.59
C LEU A 56 13.93 19.90 -13.99
N ASN A 57 13.59 21.01 -13.36
CA ASN A 57 12.44 21.82 -13.75
C ASN A 57 12.75 22.64 -15.01
N GLU A 58 11.72 23.18 -15.67
CA GLU A 58 11.85 23.99 -16.89
C GLU A 58 12.64 25.32 -16.64
N ASP A 59 12.68 25.79 -15.39
CA ASP A 59 13.42 26.98 -14.95
C ASP A 59 14.89 26.70 -14.60
N GLY A 60 15.37 25.44 -14.75
CA GLY A 60 16.73 25.00 -14.43
C GLY A 60 16.96 24.70 -12.94
N SER A 61 15.94 24.82 -12.08
CA SER A 61 16.01 24.39 -10.69
C SER A 61 15.94 22.86 -10.56
N VAL A 62 16.50 22.33 -9.47
CA VAL A 62 16.55 20.88 -9.20
C VAL A 62 15.51 20.54 -8.14
N ASP A 63 14.55 19.68 -8.48
CA ASP A 63 13.56 19.17 -7.53
C ASP A 63 14.11 17.93 -6.82
N PHE A 64 14.56 18.11 -5.57
CA PHE A 64 15.05 17.04 -4.71
C PHE A 64 13.93 16.21 -4.06
N HIS A 65 12.66 16.60 -4.19
CA HIS A 65 11.53 15.83 -3.67
C HIS A 65 11.16 14.66 -4.56
N GLN A 66 11.41 14.74 -5.88
CA GLN A 66 11.05 13.71 -6.86
C GLN A 66 12.28 12.99 -7.40
N LEU A 67 12.87 12.09 -6.63
CA LEU A 67 14.02 11.29 -7.06
C LEU A 67 13.65 10.01 -7.81
N GLY A 68 12.38 9.62 -7.83
CA GLY A 68 11.84 8.50 -8.65
C GLY A 68 12.45 7.11 -8.36
N ASN A 69 12.97 6.87 -7.16
CA ASN A 69 13.77 5.70 -6.82
C ASN A 69 12.98 4.41 -6.55
N ILE A 70 11.66 4.51 -6.38
CA ILE A 70 10.85 3.36 -5.96
C ILE A 70 10.25 2.68 -7.19
N LYS A 71 10.72 1.46 -7.47
CA LYS A 71 10.24 0.62 -8.56
C LYS A 71 9.15 -0.30 -8.03
N SER A 72 7.92 0.18 -8.04
CA SER A 72 6.77 -0.60 -7.57
C SER A 72 6.21 -1.48 -8.69
N VAL A 73 5.83 -2.70 -8.31
CA VAL A 73 5.13 -3.67 -9.15
C VAL A 73 3.84 -4.09 -8.44
N LYS A 74 2.86 -4.53 -9.24
CA LYS A 74 1.60 -5.06 -8.71
C LYS A 74 1.67 -6.59 -8.66
N GLU A 75 0.79 -7.17 -7.83
CA GLU A 75 0.57 -8.62 -7.87
C GLU A 75 0.18 -9.06 -9.29
N GLY A 76 0.83 -10.14 -9.76
CA GLY A 76 0.64 -10.68 -11.10
C GLY A 76 1.52 -10.05 -12.18
N ASP A 77 2.22 -8.96 -11.91
CA ASP A 77 3.10 -8.32 -12.90
C ASP A 77 4.23 -9.25 -13.34
N LYS A 78 4.51 -9.20 -14.64
CA LYS A 78 5.60 -9.94 -15.27
C LYS A 78 6.93 -9.23 -14.98
N LEU A 79 7.86 -9.93 -14.30
CA LEU A 79 9.13 -9.34 -13.84
C LEU A 79 10.29 -9.62 -14.80
N ALA A 80 10.43 -10.84 -15.26
CA ALA A 80 11.47 -11.20 -16.21
C ALA A 80 11.09 -12.41 -17.05
N THR A 81 11.70 -12.48 -18.25
CA THR A 81 11.56 -13.64 -19.16
C THR A 81 12.93 -14.12 -19.58
N LEU A 82 13.11 -15.43 -19.53
CA LEU A 82 14.27 -16.14 -20.05
C LEU A 82 13.98 -16.67 -21.45
N THR A 83 14.80 -16.30 -22.42
CA THR A 83 14.91 -17.03 -23.69
C THR A 83 16.00 -18.08 -23.52
N PRO A 84 15.68 -19.38 -23.53
CA PRO A 84 16.66 -20.45 -23.35
C PRO A 84 17.73 -20.42 -24.42
N ALA A 85 18.92 -20.93 -24.09
CA ALA A 85 20.00 -21.08 -25.05
C ALA A 85 19.67 -22.20 -26.06
N TYR A 86 19.94 -21.94 -27.32
CA TYR A 86 19.90 -22.96 -28.38
C TYR A 86 21.31 -23.36 -28.76
N ARG A 87 21.68 -24.61 -28.64
CA ARG A 87 23.03 -25.11 -28.86
C ARG A 87 23.43 -25.17 -30.36
N GLY A 88 22.46 -25.02 -31.25
CA GLY A 88 22.68 -25.21 -32.69
C GLY A 88 22.74 -26.69 -33.05
N LYS A 89 23.11 -26.97 -34.32
CA LYS A 89 23.28 -28.32 -34.83
C LYS A 89 24.66 -28.45 -35.44
N ALA A 90 25.34 -29.56 -35.20
CA ALA A 90 26.63 -29.85 -35.82
C ALA A 90 26.49 -30.00 -37.32
N GLY A 91 27.44 -29.46 -38.05
CA GLY A 91 27.65 -29.71 -39.48
C GLY A 91 28.60 -30.90 -39.70
N VAL A 92 28.87 -31.19 -41.00
CA VAL A 92 29.80 -32.25 -41.41
C VAL A 92 30.73 -31.69 -42.48
N SER A 93 32.03 -31.81 -42.25
CA SER A 93 33.04 -31.41 -43.22
C SER A 93 33.07 -32.36 -44.43
N VAL A 94 33.65 -31.95 -45.54
CA VAL A 94 33.80 -32.81 -46.72
C VAL A 94 34.58 -34.11 -46.44
N LEU A 95 35.41 -34.12 -45.38
CA LEU A 95 36.13 -35.29 -44.91
C LEU A 95 35.31 -36.19 -43.97
N GLY A 96 34.01 -35.87 -43.70
CA GLY A 96 33.14 -36.63 -42.81
C GLY A 96 33.35 -36.33 -41.31
N LYS A 97 34.17 -35.33 -40.97
CA LYS A 97 34.38 -34.94 -39.58
C LYS A 97 33.28 -33.98 -39.07
N PRO A 98 32.78 -34.12 -37.85
CA PRO A 98 31.76 -33.21 -37.31
C PRO A 98 32.32 -31.78 -37.14
N MET A 99 31.56 -30.78 -37.57
CA MET A 99 31.86 -29.36 -37.44
C MET A 99 30.92 -28.82 -36.32
N MET A 100 31.47 -28.57 -35.15
CA MET A 100 30.68 -28.11 -34.01
C MET A 100 30.36 -26.62 -34.12
N PRO A 101 29.12 -26.20 -33.74
CA PRO A 101 28.80 -24.78 -33.64
C PRO A 101 29.55 -24.13 -32.46
N LYS A 102 29.58 -22.79 -32.44
CA LYS A 102 30.20 -22.05 -31.33
C LYS A 102 29.52 -22.38 -30.01
N LYS A 103 30.30 -22.47 -28.92
CA LYS A 103 29.79 -22.69 -27.58
C LYS A 103 28.85 -21.53 -27.19
N VAL A 104 27.66 -21.83 -26.66
CA VAL A 104 26.68 -20.88 -26.19
C VAL A 104 26.69 -20.83 -24.67
N ARG A 105 26.40 -19.66 -24.08
CA ARG A 105 26.27 -19.48 -22.63
C ARG A 105 24.85 -19.75 -22.24
N ASN A 106 24.65 -20.56 -21.19
CA ASN A 106 23.35 -20.76 -20.58
C ASN A 106 23.15 -19.75 -19.42
N ARG A 107 21.91 -19.34 -19.17
CA ARG A 107 21.51 -18.53 -18.02
C ARG A 107 20.26 -19.14 -17.42
N VAL A 108 20.03 -18.89 -16.11
CA VAL A 108 18.83 -19.32 -15.37
C VAL A 108 18.23 -18.10 -14.72
N LEU A 109 16.91 -18.05 -14.62
CA LEU A 109 16.22 -17.05 -13.80
C LEU A 109 16.48 -17.35 -12.34
N ARG A 110 17.11 -16.38 -11.65
CA ARG A 110 17.29 -16.40 -10.20
C ARG A 110 16.25 -15.49 -9.56
N PHE A 111 15.54 -16.00 -8.56
CA PHE A 111 14.50 -15.24 -7.88
C PHE A 111 14.41 -15.65 -6.42
N GLY A 112 14.00 -14.69 -5.57
CA GLY A 112 13.84 -14.85 -4.13
C GLY A 112 12.37 -14.87 -3.69
N ARG A 113 12.07 -14.15 -2.60
CA ARG A 113 10.74 -14.14 -1.99
C ARG A 113 9.71 -13.44 -2.87
N ASN A 114 8.43 -13.80 -2.69
CA ASN A 114 7.26 -13.16 -3.32
C ASN A 114 7.23 -13.24 -4.85
N ILE A 115 7.85 -14.27 -5.43
CA ILE A 115 7.87 -14.51 -6.87
C ILE A 115 7.29 -15.87 -7.21
N ARG A 116 6.52 -15.91 -8.29
CA ARG A 116 5.99 -17.12 -8.91
C ARG A 116 6.69 -17.33 -10.26
N ILE A 117 7.13 -18.54 -10.51
CA ILE A 117 7.65 -18.95 -11.83
C ILE A 117 6.54 -19.64 -12.62
N SER A 118 6.54 -19.42 -13.95
CA SER A 118 5.67 -20.12 -14.90
C SER A 118 6.01 -21.61 -14.99
N GLU A 119 5.09 -22.43 -15.49
CA GLU A 119 5.26 -23.88 -15.65
C GLU A 119 6.45 -24.24 -16.58
N ASP A 120 6.66 -23.45 -17.64
CA ASP A 120 7.79 -23.56 -18.58
C ASP A 120 9.13 -23.11 -18.00
N LYS A 121 9.15 -22.59 -16.76
CA LYS A 121 10.31 -22.02 -16.05
C LYS A 121 11.00 -20.87 -16.78
N CYS A 122 10.31 -20.25 -17.74
CA CYS A 122 10.84 -19.20 -18.57
C CYS A 122 10.38 -17.80 -18.20
N THR A 123 9.37 -17.67 -17.31
CA THR A 123 8.84 -16.36 -16.90
C THR A 123 8.63 -16.31 -15.39
N ILE A 124 8.93 -15.17 -14.78
CA ILE A 124 8.66 -14.92 -13.36
C ILE A 124 7.70 -13.76 -13.19
N TYR A 125 6.80 -13.89 -12.20
CA TYR A 125 5.73 -12.95 -11.88
C TYR A 125 5.79 -12.58 -10.40
N SER A 126 5.34 -11.38 -10.05
CA SER A 126 5.16 -10.99 -8.65
C SER A 126 3.97 -11.72 -8.02
N LYS A 127 4.11 -12.13 -6.74
CA LYS A 127 3.02 -12.67 -5.91
C LYS A 127 2.32 -11.62 -5.08
N VAL A 128 2.94 -10.44 -4.93
CA VAL A 128 2.45 -9.34 -4.09
C VAL A 128 2.71 -8.01 -4.80
N SER A 129 1.94 -7.00 -4.44
CA SER A 129 2.30 -5.62 -4.80
C SER A 129 3.44 -5.15 -3.90
N GLY A 130 4.46 -4.51 -4.47
CA GLY A 130 5.61 -4.10 -3.67
C GLY A 130 6.78 -3.55 -4.49
N HIS A 131 7.93 -3.42 -3.85
CA HIS A 131 9.16 -2.95 -4.45
C HIS A 131 9.96 -4.10 -5.06
N VAL A 132 10.31 -4.00 -6.35
CA VAL A 132 11.14 -4.98 -7.04
C VAL A 132 12.61 -4.57 -7.01
N THR A 133 13.48 -5.51 -6.66
CA THR A 133 14.94 -5.34 -6.64
C THR A 133 15.65 -6.44 -7.42
N LEU A 134 16.80 -6.09 -7.98
CA LEU A 134 17.72 -7.04 -8.60
C LEU A 134 19.05 -6.97 -7.84
N VAL A 135 19.37 -8.01 -7.10
CA VAL A 135 20.63 -8.12 -6.33
C VAL A 135 21.30 -9.43 -6.73
N ASP A 136 22.56 -9.38 -7.16
CA ASP A 136 23.34 -10.54 -7.60
C ASP A 136 22.62 -11.44 -8.64
N ASP A 137 22.02 -10.82 -9.65
CA ASP A 137 21.19 -11.47 -10.67
C ASP A 137 19.94 -12.17 -10.11
N MET A 138 19.57 -11.91 -8.83
CA MET A 138 18.37 -12.45 -8.18
C MET A 138 17.28 -11.36 -8.11
N VAL A 139 16.11 -11.63 -8.68
CA VAL A 139 14.94 -10.77 -8.59
C VAL A 139 14.20 -11.05 -7.29
N MET A 140 13.85 -10.02 -6.54
CA MET A 140 13.05 -10.11 -5.31
C MET A 140 11.97 -9.04 -5.31
N VAL A 141 10.84 -9.34 -4.68
CA VAL A 141 9.78 -8.36 -4.42
C VAL A 141 9.53 -8.30 -2.91
N SER A 142 9.52 -7.07 -2.39
CA SER A 142 9.23 -6.81 -0.97
C SER A 142 8.02 -5.90 -0.87
N ASP A 143 7.11 -6.20 0.03
CA ASP A 143 5.99 -5.35 0.45
C ASP A 143 6.43 -4.24 1.43
N VAL A 144 7.67 -4.34 1.94
CA VAL A 144 8.29 -3.34 2.80
C VAL A 144 9.41 -2.62 2.06
N TYR A 145 9.28 -1.31 1.92
CA TYR A 145 10.34 -0.44 1.40
C TYR A 145 11.20 0.07 2.54
N ARG A 146 12.46 -0.37 2.60
CA ARG A 146 13.44 0.07 3.60
C ARG A 146 14.29 1.22 3.10
N VAL A 147 14.25 2.31 3.86
CA VAL A 147 15.18 3.44 3.70
C VAL A 147 16.31 3.26 4.69
N PRO A 148 17.54 2.94 4.25
CA PRO A 148 18.65 2.60 5.15
C PRO A 148 19.25 3.82 5.88
N ALA A 149 18.89 5.02 5.45
CA ALA A 149 19.40 6.30 5.97
C ALA A 149 18.23 7.23 6.36
N ASN A 150 18.43 8.53 6.24
CA ASN A 150 17.41 9.54 6.45
C ASN A 150 16.52 9.72 5.21
N VAL A 151 15.34 10.27 5.43
CA VAL A 151 14.53 10.89 4.36
C VAL A 151 14.89 12.38 4.34
N ASP A 152 15.67 12.78 3.36
CA ASP A 152 16.22 14.12 3.17
C ASP A 152 16.42 14.42 1.67
N SER A 153 17.16 15.47 1.33
CA SER A 153 17.45 15.86 -0.06
C SER A 153 18.14 14.77 -0.90
N SER A 154 18.76 13.78 -0.28
CA SER A 154 19.39 12.65 -0.98
C SER A 154 18.41 11.50 -1.28
N THR A 155 17.34 11.40 -0.53
CA THR A 155 16.32 10.35 -0.66
C THR A 155 15.05 10.88 -1.36
N GLY A 156 14.71 12.15 -1.15
CA GLY A 156 13.47 12.77 -1.62
C GLY A 156 12.22 12.31 -0.87
N ASP A 157 11.07 12.75 -1.35
CA ASP A 157 9.78 12.30 -0.85
C ASP A 157 9.54 10.83 -1.20
N ILE A 158 8.84 10.14 -0.32
CA ILE A 158 8.51 8.73 -0.49
C ILE A 158 7.01 8.59 -0.66
N ASP A 159 6.60 7.95 -1.77
CA ASP A 159 5.22 7.51 -2.00
C ASP A 159 5.26 6.02 -2.38
N TYR A 160 4.72 5.16 -1.51
CA TYR A 160 4.85 3.72 -1.65
C TYR A 160 3.55 2.97 -1.37
N LYS A 161 3.26 1.94 -2.19
CA LYS A 161 2.03 1.12 -2.09
C LYS A 161 2.05 0.01 -1.04
N GLY A 162 3.06 -0.04 -0.21
CA GLY A 162 3.20 -1.00 0.88
C GLY A 162 3.63 -0.31 2.16
N THR A 163 4.33 -1.05 3.03
CA THR A 163 4.90 -0.53 4.27
C THR A 163 6.23 0.16 4.03
N VAL A 164 6.46 1.30 4.67
CA VAL A 164 7.73 2.04 4.64
C VAL A 164 8.42 1.95 5.98
N GLU A 165 9.68 1.50 5.99
CA GLU A 165 10.54 1.48 7.16
C GLU A 165 11.74 2.42 6.97
N VAL A 166 11.81 3.50 7.74
CA VAL A 166 12.92 4.47 7.74
C VAL A 166 13.85 4.17 8.91
N THR A 167 15.11 3.85 8.62
CA THR A 167 16.11 3.55 9.66
C THR A 167 16.60 4.81 10.36
N GLY A 168 16.75 5.90 9.62
CA GLY A 168 17.17 7.21 10.11
C GLY A 168 16.02 8.13 10.49
N ASN A 169 16.25 9.44 10.34
CA ASN A 169 15.31 10.52 10.57
C ASN A 169 14.50 10.84 9.32
N VAL A 170 13.35 11.51 9.51
CA VAL A 170 12.65 12.21 8.42
C VAL A 170 12.83 13.70 8.67
N THR A 171 13.53 14.38 7.77
CA THR A 171 13.92 15.78 7.96
C THR A 171 12.83 16.75 7.50
N THR A 172 12.97 17.99 7.93
CA THR A 172 12.00 19.07 7.69
C THR A 172 11.69 19.27 6.21
N GLY A 173 10.40 19.35 5.90
CA GLY A 173 9.88 19.64 4.56
C GLY A 173 9.62 18.41 3.72
N PHE A 174 10.16 17.25 4.07
CA PHE A 174 9.94 16.01 3.32
C PHE A 174 8.65 15.30 3.73
N ALA A 175 8.15 14.45 2.81
CA ALA A 175 6.94 13.69 3.00
C ALA A 175 7.17 12.18 2.82
N VAL A 176 6.52 11.38 3.67
CA VAL A 176 6.45 9.92 3.52
C VAL A 176 4.99 9.52 3.45
N LYS A 177 4.60 8.93 2.32
CA LYS A 177 3.26 8.38 2.11
C LYS A 177 3.36 6.87 1.89
N ALA A 178 2.50 6.12 2.58
CA ALA A 178 2.42 4.66 2.47
C ALA A 178 0.96 4.21 2.43
N GLU A 179 0.60 3.28 1.55
CA GLU A 179 -0.72 2.61 1.62
C GLU A 179 -0.78 1.63 2.82
N GLY A 180 0.37 1.09 3.25
CA GLY A 180 0.54 0.28 4.46
C GLY A 180 1.03 1.11 5.66
N ASP A 181 1.80 0.48 6.53
CA ASP A 181 2.35 1.10 7.74
C ASP A 181 3.56 2.00 7.46
N ILE A 182 3.80 2.98 8.33
CA ILE A 182 5.04 3.77 8.36
C ILE A 182 5.74 3.52 9.68
N ILE A 183 7.00 3.06 9.61
CA ILE A 183 7.85 2.82 10.78
C ILE A 183 9.08 3.71 10.67
N VAL A 184 9.29 4.62 11.63
CA VAL A 184 10.49 5.48 11.70
C VAL A 184 11.27 5.16 12.94
N ASN A 185 12.54 4.73 12.76
CA ASN A 185 13.41 4.41 13.88
C ASN A 185 14.07 5.65 14.49
N GLY A 186 14.26 6.71 13.69
CA GLY A 186 14.79 8.02 14.11
C GLY A 186 13.73 8.99 14.60
N VAL A 187 14.05 10.29 14.52
CA VAL A 187 13.15 11.41 14.84
C VAL A 187 12.52 11.94 13.55
N VAL A 188 11.29 12.39 13.64
CA VAL A 188 10.59 13.11 12.56
C VAL A 188 10.63 14.60 12.89
N GLU A 189 11.20 15.41 11.99
CA GLU A 189 11.41 16.83 12.18
C GLU A 189 10.62 17.61 11.13
N GLY A 190 9.58 18.38 11.51
CA GLY A 190 8.81 19.24 10.62
C GLY A 190 8.37 18.63 9.28
N ALA A 191 8.09 17.34 9.26
CA ALA A 191 7.78 16.53 8.08
C ALA A 191 6.33 16.07 8.06
N THR A 192 5.88 15.55 6.92
CA THR A 192 4.52 15.03 6.75
C THR A 192 4.54 13.52 6.55
N LEU A 193 3.85 12.77 7.41
CA LEU A 193 3.68 11.34 7.28
C LEU A 193 2.20 11.00 7.08
N VAL A 194 1.88 10.25 6.01
CA VAL A 194 0.51 9.80 5.70
C VAL A 194 0.51 8.30 5.47
N SER A 195 -0.19 7.58 6.34
CA SER A 195 -0.26 6.11 6.30
C SER A 195 -1.70 5.63 6.11
N GLY A 196 -1.90 4.67 5.21
CA GLY A 196 -3.14 3.91 5.11
C GLY A 196 -3.29 2.83 6.19
N GLY A 197 -2.24 2.54 6.94
CA GLY A 197 -2.18 1.66 8.10
C GLY A 197 -1.80 2.42 9.36
N ASN A 198 -0.82 1.90 10.09
CA ASN A 198 -0.33 2.46 11.35
C ASN A 198 0.91 3.34 11.14
N ILE A 199 1.14 4.28 12.08
CA ILE A 199 2.40 5.01 12.17
C ILE A 199 3.09 4.65 13.49
N VAL A 200 4.34 4.18 13.40
CA VAL A 200 5.16 3.84 14.57
C VAL A 200 6.43 4.68 14.55
N LEU A 201 6.51 5.65 15.44
CA LEU A 201 7.70 6.46 15.67
C LEU A 201 8.43 5.93 16.90
N LYS A 202 9.54 5.21 16.71
CA LYS A 202 10.30 4.64 17.84
C LYS A 202 10.91 5.71 18.77
N ARG A 203 11.10 6.91 18.23
CA ARG A 203 11.44 8.10 19.03
C ARG A 203 10.21 9.00 19.11
N GLY A 204 10.03 9.92 18.22
CA GLY A 204 8.89 10.82 18.24
C GLY A 204 8.97 11.86 17.14
N MET A 205 8.14 12.89 17.28
CA MET A 205 8.07 13.97 16.30
C MET A 205 8.28 15.33 16.97
N GLN A 206 9.19 16.10 16.40
CA GLN A 206 9.34 17.53 16.63
C GLN A 206 8.81 18.28 15.40
N GLY A 207 7.55 18.68 15.46
CA GLY A 207 6.80 19.16 14.29
C GLY A 207 7.17 20.55 13.81
N MET A 208 7.77 21.40 14.65
CA MET A 208 8.15 22.79 14.29
C MET A 208 6.97 23.58 13.69
N ASP A 209 5.76 23.39 14.21
CA ASP A 209 4.48 23.99 13.79
C ASP A 209 4.03 23.66 12.35
N ARG A 210 4.76 22.84 11.62
CA ARG A 210 4.46 22.40 10.25
C ARG A 210 4.30 20.90 10.09
N GLY A 211 4.79 20.13 11.06
CA GLY A 211 4.75 18.68 11.04
C GLY A 211 3.34 18.12 11.12
N MET A 212 3.06 17.08 10.32
CA MET A 212 1.75 16.43 10.28
C MET A 212 1.89 14.91 10.26
N LEU A 213 1.12 14.24 11.11
CA LEU A 213 0.91 12.80 11.10
C LEU A 213 -0.55 12.50 10.76
N GLN A 214 -0.77 11.64 9.79
CA GLN A 214 -2.10 11.15 9.46
C GLN A 214 -2.06 9.64 9.27
N ALA A 215 -2.86 8.90 10.07
CA ALA A 215 -2.97 7.45 9.99
C ALA A 215 -4.44 7.01 9.90
N GLU A 216 -4.72 6.06 9.02
CA GLU A 216 -6.00 5.36 9.00
C GLU A 216 -6.11 4.35 10.16
N GLY A 217 -4.99 3.85 10.68
CA GLY A 217 -4.86 2.97 11.83
C GLY A 217 -4.41 3.71 13.09
N ASN A 218 -3.55 3.06 13.88
CA ASN A 218 -3.02 3.56 15.15
C ASN A 218 -1.76 4.40 14.97
N ILE A 219 -1.52 5.33 15.91
CA ILE A 219 -0.25 6.05 16.01
C ILE A 219 0.42 5.71 17.34
N THR A 220 1.69 5.34 17.27
CA THR A 220 2.53 5.11 18.46
C THR A 220 3.78 5.97 18.36
N ALA A 221 4.06 6.78 19.40
CA ALA A 221 5.23 7.64 19.47
C ALA A 221 5.73 7.75 20.93
N LYS A 222 6.99 8.18 21.12
CA LYS A 222 7.43 8.57 22.47
C LYS A 222 6.99 9.99 22.81
N PHE A 223 7.19 10.93 21.88
CA PHE A 223 6.73 12.29 22.07
C PHE A 223 6.17 12.87 20.76
N LEU A 224 5.25 13.79 20.92
CA LEU A 224 4.65 14.59 19.86
C LEU A 224 4.73 16.05 20.29
N GLU A 225 5.48 16.87 19.58
CA GLU A 225 5.73 18.26 19.94
C GLU A 225 5.52 19.17 18.74
N ASN A 226 4.75 20.26 18.92
CA ASN A 226 4.47 21.29 17.93
C ASN A 226 4.03 20.70 16.56
N CYS A 227 3.09 19.73 16.56
CA CYS A 227 2.63 19.04 15.38
C CYS A 227 1.11 18.86 15.32
N LYS A 228 0.61 18.54 14.12
CA LYS A 228 -0.79 18.17 13.89
C LYS A 228 -0.89 16.65 13.73
N VAL A 229 -1.80 16.03 14.47
CA VAL A 229 -1.97 14.56 14.47
C VAL A 229 -3.42 14.22 14.17
N ARG A 230 -3.65 13.39 13.16
CA ARG A 230 -4.94 12.82 12.82
C ARG A 230 -4.85 11.30 12.81
N CYS A 231 -5.64 10.65 13.64
CA CYS A 231 -5.60 9.21 13.84
C CYS A 231 -7.02 8.64 13.84
N LYS A 232 -7.31 7.67 12.95
CA LYS A 232 -8.61 6.96 13.01
C LYS A 232 -8.62 5.82 14.01
N GLY A 233 -7.46 5.29 14.36
CA GLY A 233 -7.30 4.30 15.43
C GLY A 233 -6.96 4.94 16.76
N MET A 234 -6.20 4.20 17.58
CA MET A 234 -5.73 4.59 18.91
C MET A 234 -4.42 5.40 18.83
N LEU A 235 -4.27 6.38 19.69
CA LEU A 235 -3.00 7.12 19.86
C LEU A 235 -2.33 6.70 21.16
N LYS A 236 -1.06 6.30 21.09
CA LYS A 236 -0.20 6.03 22.24
C LYS A 236 1.05 6.88 22.20
N ALA A 237 1.33 7.61 23.29
CA ALA A 237 2.57 8.37 23.44
C ALA A 237 2.98 8.52 24.91
N ASP A 238 4.25 8.90 25.15
CA ASP A 238 4.72 9.25 26.50
C ASP A 238 4.48 10.74 26.79
N ALA A 239 4.44 11.60 25.76
CA ALA A 239 4.15 13.02 25.93
C ALA A 239 3.54 13.66 24.68
N ILE A 240 2.61 14.59 24.88
CA ILE A 240 2.05 15.49 23.85
C ILE A 240 2.29 16.93 24.33
N LEU A 241 3.02 17.71 23.53
CA LEU A 241 3.41 19.07 23.87
C LEU A 241 3.02 20.01 22.73
N HIS A 242 2.25 21.04 23.04
CA HIS A 242 1.89 22.12 22.09
C HIS A 242 1.40 21.61 20.71
N SER A 243 0.60 20.55 20.72
CA SER A 243 0.18 19.85 19.50
C SER A 243 -1.34 19.79 19.38
N ASP A 244 -1.82 19.76 18.13
CA ASP A 244 -3.23 19.61 17.82
C ASP A 244 -3.50 18.14 17.42
N VAL A 245 -4.26 17.44 18.24
CA VAL A 245 -4.52 16.01 18.11
C VAL A 245 -6.00 15.74 17.87
N GLU A 246 -6.32 15.07 16.79
CA GLU A 246 -7.64 14.52 16.48
C GLU A 246 -7.55 12.99 16.40
N CYS A 247 -8.16 12.29 17.34
CA CYS A 247 -8.17 10.84 17.39
C CYS A 247 -9.61 10.31 17.36
N GLN A 248 -9.84 9.16 16.76
CA GLN A 248 -11.19 8.59 16.75
C GLN A 248 -11.41 7.53 17.84
N GLU A 249 -10.35 6.94 18.34
CA GLU A 249 -10.34 5.91 19.39
C GLU A 249 -9.64 6.44 20.65
N ASN A 250 -9.27 5.54 21.57
CA ASN A 250 -8.62 5.90 22.82
C ASN A 250 -7.28 6.62 22.63
N VAL A 251 -7.00 7.54 23.54
CA VAL A 251 -5.73 8.24 23.65
C VAL A 251 -5.07 7.86 24.96
N ASP A 252 -3.98 7.10 24.88
CA ASP A 252 -3.21 6.60 26.01
C ASP A 252 -1.87 7.35 26.11
N ILE A 253 -1.76 8.30 27.03
CA ILE A 253 -0.55 9.06 27.29
C ILE A 253 0.02 8.59 28.63
N LEU A 254 0.56 7.39 28.59
CA LEU A 254 1.10 6.67 29.73
C LEU A 254 2.56 6.32 29.44
N GLY A 255 3.45 6.61 30.35
CA GLY A 255 4.88 6.37 30.20
C GLY A 255 5.65 7.12 31.28
N LYS A 256 6.95 7.35 31.06
CA LYS A 256 7.78 8.02 32.08
C LYS A 256 7.28 9.41 32.46
N LYS A 257 6.72 10.16 31.51
CA LYS A 257 6.15 11.50 31.76
C LYS A 257 4.62 11.47 31.79
N GLY A 258 3.99 10.73 30.90
CA GLY A 258 2.54 10.63 30.77
C GLY A 258 1.86 12.01 30.63
N LEU A 259 2.51 12.96 29.94
CA LEU A 259 2.19 14.39 29.99
C LEU A 259 1.45 14.88 28.75
N ILE A 260 0.34 15.57 28.94
CA ILE A 260 -0.31 16.41 27.92
C ILE A 260 -0.22 17.85 28.39
N ASN A 261 0.50 18.71 27.63
CA ASN A 261 0.69 20.11 28.00
C ASN A 261 0.69 21.03 26.76
N GLY A 262 -0.23 21.96 26.71
CA GLY A 262 -0.42 22.90 25.60
C GLY A 262 -1.07 22.26 24.38
N GLY A 263 -1.76 23.09 23.59
CA GLY A 263 -2.47 22.68 22.38
C GLY A 263 -3.86 22.09 22.62
N SER A 264 -4.37 21.33 21.66
CA SER A 264 -5.70 20.73 21.72
C SER A 264 -5.65 19.22 21.47
N LEU A 265 -6.45 18.47 22.21
CA LEU A 265 -6.67 17.05 22.01
C LEU A 265 -8.16 16.76 21.94
N SER A 266 -8.60 16.12 20.88
CA SER A 266 -9.98 15.70 20.69
C SER A 266 -10.08 14.23 20.32
N THR A 267 -11.02 13.53 20.96
CA THR A 267 -11.32 12.12 20.67
C THR A 267 -12.80 11.82 20.92
N TYR A 268 -13.30 10.72 20.39
CA TYR A 268 -14.64 10.22 20.71
C TYR A 268 -14.63 9.21 21.88
N ALA A 269 -13.47 8.67 22.23
CA ALA A 269 -13.29 7.63 23.22
C ALA A 269 -12.57 8.14 24.48
N ASP A 270 -11.99 7.25 25.28
CA ASP A 270 -11.32 7.59 26.52
C ASP A 270 -9.98 8.30 26.32
N VAL A 271 -9.65 9.20 27.24
CA VAL A 271 -8.32 9.79 27.39
C VAL A 271 -7.72 9.31 28.70
N HIS A 272 -6.57 8.65 28.61
CA HIS A 272 -5.78 8.26 29.78
C HIS A 272 -4.46 9.04 29.78
N ALA A 273 -4.15 9.72 30.85
CA ALA A 273 -2.91 10.45 31.03
C ALA A 273 -2.40 10.34 32.46
N THR A 274 -1.10 10.50 32.65
CA THR A 274 -0.55 10.64 34.01
C THR A 274 -0.69 12.08 34.48
N THR A 275 -0.39 13.06 33.61
CA THR A 275 -0.41 14.48 33.99
C THR A 275 -1.04 15.32 32.91
N LEU A 276 -1.90 16.26 33.30
CA LEU A 276 -2.48 17.26 32.43
C LEU A 276 -2.01 18.65 32.81
N GLY A 277 -1.41 19.38 31.85
CA GLY A 277 -0.87 20.71 32.02
C GLY A 277 0.45 20.79 32.77
N SER A 278 0.82 21.99 33.16
CA SER A 278 2.04 22.26 33.91
C SER A 278 1.88 23.51 34.78
N THR A 279 2.80 23.73 35.72
CA THR A 279 2.84 24.95 36.57
C THR A 279 3.03 26.23 35.75
N MET A 280 3.51 26.13 34.52
CA MET A 280 3.66 27.30 33.64
C MET A 280 2.36 27.74 32.94
N GLY A 281 1.26 26.98 33.10
CA GLY A 281 -0.07 27.39 32.63
C GLY A 281 -0.25 27.45 31.10
N ALA A 282 0.41 26.57 30.35
CA ALA A 282 0.17 26.48 28.91
C ALA A 282 -1.29 26.11 28.64
N SER A 283 -1.94 26.87 27.73
CA SER A 283 -3.34 26.61 27.35
C SER A 283 -3.49 25.20 26.79
N THR A 284 -4.20 24.36 27.54
CA THR A 284 -4.41 22.94 27.20
C THR A 284 -5.90 22.68 27.12
N LYS A 285 -6.36 22.15 25.99
CA LYS A 285 -7.77 21.81 25.76
C LYS A 285 -7.91 20.34 25.49
N ILE A 286 -8.75 19.64 26.25
CA ILE A 286 -9.01 18.23 26.08
C ILE A 286 -10.51 18.02 25.91
N LYS A 287 -10.88 17.42 24.77
CA LYS A 287 -12.27 17.27 24.38
C LYS A 287 -12.61 15.82 24.04
N ILE A 288 -13.56 15.23 24.75
CA ILE A 288 -14.28 14.06 24.28
C ILE A 288 -15.45 14.57 23.43
N ILE A 289 -15.44 14.26 22.14
CA ILE A 289 -16.44 14.73 21.18
C ILE A 289 -17.77 14.00 21.44
N SER A 290 -18.88 14.70 21.25
CA SER A 290 -20.22 14.12 21.34
C SER A 290 -20.47 13.14 20.18
N ASP A 291 -21.15 12.03 20.48
CA ASP A 291 -21.56 11.03 19.46
C ASP A 291 -22.72 11.51 18.58
N LYS A 292 -23.17 12.76 18.70
CA LYS A 292 -24.30 13.29 17.95
C LYS A 292 -24.18 13.10 16.44
N GLU A 293 -23.03 13.43 15.87
CA GLU A 293 -22.78 13.26 14.44
C GLU A 293 -22.81 11.78 14.03
N LEU A 294 -22.25 10.90 14.86
CA LEU A 294 -22.31 9.45 14.63
C LEU A 294 -23.75 8.93 14.69
N ILE A 295 -24.56 9.45 15.64
CA ILE A 295 -25.96 9.11 15.79
C ILE A 295 -26.77 9.59 14.56
N ILE A 296 -26.53 10.83 14.13
CA ILE A 296 -27.17 11.38 12.92
C ILE A 296 -26.83 10.49 11.71
N ARG A 297 -25.55 10.19 11.51
CA ARG A 297 -25.12 9.34 10.41
C ARG A 297 -25.70 7.92 10.47
N ALA A 298 -25.76 7.32 11.64
CA ALA A 298 -26.38 6.01 11.85
C ALA A 298 -27.89 6.01 11.50
N ASN A 299 -28.59 7.13 11.79
CA ASN A 299 -30.00 7.29 11.44
C ASN A 299 -30.20 7.55 9.95
N GLU A 300 -29.32 8.33 9.30
CA GLU A 300 -29.33 8.51 7.85
C GLU A 300 -29.15 7.18 7.12
N ILE A 301 -28.17 6.38 7.54
CA ILE A 301 -27.93 5.04 6.97
C ILE A 301 -29.16 4.14 7.19
N LYS A 302 -29.82 4.23 8.35
CA LYS A 302 -31.04 3.48 8.63
C LYS A 302 -32.12 3.82 7.60
N ALA A 303 -32.39 5.11 7.37
CA ALA A 303 -33.37 5.58 6.41
C ALA A 303 -33.01 5.17 4.96
N GLU A 304 -31.72 5.22 4.61
CA GLU A 304 -31.24 4.79 3.29
C GLU A 304 -31.44 3.28 3.08
N VAL A 305 -31.15 2.46 4.10
CA VAL A 305 -31.40 1.01 4.07
C VAL A 305 -32.88 0.71 3.90
N GLU A 306 -33.77 1.35 4.67
CA GLU A 306 -35.22 1.19 4.60
C GLU A 306 -35.74 1.51 3.18
N ASN A 307 -35.29 2.61 2.58
CA ASN A 307 -35.68 2.98 1.20
C ASN A 307 -35.20 1.97 0.15
N LYS A 308 -33.96 1.48 0.30
CA LYS A 308 -33.41 0.45 -0.61
C LYS A 308 -34.13 -0.90 -0.44
N GLU A 309 -34.54 -1.26 0.77
CA GLU A 309 -35.33 -2.46 1.04
C GLU A 309 -36.75 -2.38 0.45
N GLU A 310 -37.41 -1.24 0.57
CA GLU A 310 -38.68 -1.00 -0.11
C GLU A 310 -38.54 -1.14 -1.63
N THR A 311 -37.47 -0.59 -2.19
CA THR A 311 -37.16 -0.72 -3.62
C THR A 311 -36.95 -2.18 -4.01
N LEU A 312 -36.23 -2.93 -3.19
CA LEU A 312 -35.99 -4.36 -3.38
C LEU A 312 -37.30 -5.16 -3.36
N GLN A 313 -38.19 -4.87 -2.39
CA GLN A 313 -39.49 -5.51 -2.29
C GLN A 313 -40.34 -5.26 -3.55
N LYS A 314 -40.40 -4.00 -4.03
CA LYS A 314 -41.12 -3.65 -5.28
C LYS A 314 -40.55 -4.41 -6.49
N ILE A 315 -39.23 -4.53 -6.58
CA ILE A 315 -38.56 -5.33 -7.62
C ILE A 315 -38.98 -6.80 -7.50
N ASP A 316 -38.99 -7.36 -6.30
CA ASP A 316 -39.34 -8.77 -6.07
C ASP A 316 -40.78 -9.08 -6.37
N GLU A 317 -41.70 -8.19 -6.03
CA GLU A 317 -43.12 -8.33 -6.38
C GLU A 317 -43.34 -8.38 -7.90
N VAL A 318 -42.72 -7.46 -8.65
CA VAL A 318 -42.80 -7.42 -10.10
C VAL A 318 -42.15 -8.65 -10.73
N VAL A 319 -40.96 -9.02 -10.28
CA VAL A 319 -40.23 -10.22 -10.76
C VAL A 319 -41.05 -11.49 -10.53
N ASN A 320 -41.64 -11.66 -9.34
CA ASN A 320 -42.46 -12.83 -9.01
C ASN A 320 -43.75 -12.88 -9.84
N ARG A 321 -44.37 -11.73 -10.07
CA ARG A 321 -45.58 -11.62 -10.93
C ARG A 321 -45.26 -12.04 -12.37
N VAL A 322 -44.21 -11.49 -12.96
CA VAL A 322 -43.79 -11.81 -14.34
C VAL A 322 -43.35 -13.27 -14.47
N LYS A 323 -42.63 -13.81 -13.49
CA LYS A 323 -42.28 -15.23 -13.46
C LYS A 323 -43.53 -16.13 -13.35
N GLY A 324 -44.54 -15.75 -12.57
CA GLY A 324 -45.82 -16.45 -12.47
C GLY A 324 -46.59 -16.46 -13.79
N GLN A 325 -46.63 -15.34 -14.52
CA GLN A 325 -47.23 -15.26 -15.84
C GLN A 325 -46.55 -16.16 -16.88
N LEU A 326 -45.17 -16.19 -16.86
CA LEU A 326 -44.39 -17.08 -17.71
C LEU A 326 -44.65 -18.56 -17.39
N ALA A 327 -44.77 -18.93 -16.12
CA ALA A 327 -45.10 -20.30 -15.72
C ALA A 327 -46.51 -20.76 -16.11
N SER A 328 -47.44 -19.81 -16.25
CA SER A 328 -48.84 -20.07 -16.65
C SER A 328 -49.07 -19.97 -18.16
N ASN A 329 -47.99 -19.90 -18.96
CA ASN A 329 -48.07 -19.72 -20.43
C ASN A 329 -48.91 -18.51 -20.88
N GLN A 330 -48.97 -17.46 -20.07
CA GLN A 330 -49.64 -16.19 -20.44
C GLN A 330 -48.66 -15.30 -21.23
N GLU A 331 -49.21 -14.49 -22.16
CA GLU A 331 -48.38 -13.52 -22.90
C GLU A 331 -47.79 -12.47 -21.97
N VAL A 332 -46.46 -12.32 -22.01
CA VAL A 332 -45.73 -11.32 -21.27
C VAL A 332 -45.27 -10.21 -22.23
N LEU A 333 -45.58 -8.96 -21.90
CA LEU A 333 -45.19 -7.80 -22.72
C LEU A 333 -43.67 -7.66 -22.82
N PRO A 334 -43.12 -7.21 -23.95
CA PRO A 334 -41.70 -7.00 -24.14
C PRO A 334 -41.02 -6.10 -23.08
N GLU A 335 -41.78 -5.11 -22.58
CA GLU A 335 -41.34 -4.20 -21.52
C GLU A 335 -41.13 -4.93 -20.20
N GLN A 336 -42.00 -5.88 -19.85
CA GLN A 336 -41.87 -6.70 -18.64
C GLN A 336 -40.68 -7.64 -18.71
N MET A 337 -40.35 -8.17 -19.89
CA MET A 337 -39.14 -8.97 -20.11
C MET A 337 -37.88 -8.14 -19.97
N ASN A 338 -37.87 -6.91 -20.47
CA ASN A 338 -36.72 -5.99 -20.29
C ASN A 338 -36.54 -5.62 -18.81
N TYR A 339 -37.63 -5.37 -18.10
CA TYR A 339 -37.60 -5.12 -16.66
C TYR A 339 -37.01 -6.32 -15.89
N LEU A 340 -37.43 -7.55 -16.23
CA LEU A 340 -36.92 -8.77 -15.62
C LEU A 340 -35.38 -8.91 -15.82
N LYS A 341 -34.91 -8.60 -17.02
CA LYS A 341 -33.45 -8.60 -17.31
C LYS A 341 -32.70 -7.56 -16.47
N GLN A 342 -33.20 -6.34 -16.42
CA GLN A 342 -32.62 -5.26 -15.60
C GLN A 342 -32.67 -5.60 -14.11
N ALA A 343 -33.75 -6.14 -13.61
CA ALA A 343 -33.89 -6.58 -12.22
C ALA A 343 -32.91 -7.67 -11.87
N THR A 344 -32.64 -8.61 -12.78
CA THR A 344 -31.66 -9.68 -12.57
C THR A 344 -30.21 -9.16 -12.36
N VAL A 345 -29.88 -8.03 -13.01
CA VAL A 345 -28.57 -7.38 -12.87
C VAL A 345 -28.52 -6.45 -11.65
N ASN A 346 -29.57 -5.66 -11.42
CA ASN A 346 -29.59 -4.62 -10.40
C ASN A 346 -29.85 -5.17 -8.99
N LYS A 347 -30.63 -6.26 -8.86
CA LYS A 347 -30.97 -6.85 -7.56
C LYS A 347 -29.73 -7.29 -6.75
N PRO A 348 -28.75 -8.04 -7.30
CA PRO A 348 -27.55 -8.42 -6.56
C PRO A 348 -26.72 -7.21 -6.11
N LEU A 349 -26.66 -6.15 -6.94
CA LEU A 349 -25.96 -4.92 -6.61
C LEU A 349 -26.64 -4.19 -5.43
N LEU A 350 -27.98 -4.09 -5.47
CA LEU A 350 -28.76 -3.47 -4.41
C LEU A 350 -28.63 -4.24 -3.08
N VAL A 351 -28.69 -5.58 -3.13
CA VAL A 351 -28.47 -6.44 -1.96
C VAL A 351 -27.06 -6.23 -1.37
N LYS A 352 -26.04 -6.10 -2.23
CA LYS A 352 -24.67 -5.82 -1.79
C LYS A 352 -24.60 -4.45 -1.09
N GLN A 353 -25.18 -3.41 -1.66
CA GLN A 353 -25.22 -2.08 -1.07
C GLN A 353 -25.93 -2.06 0.29
N ILE A 354 -27.07 -2.73 0.40
CA ILE A 354 -27.81 -2.85 1.67
C ILE A 354 -26.92 -3.52 2.74
N ARG A 355 -26.22 -4.57 2.37
CA ARG A 355 -25.31 -5.26 3.31
C ARG A 355 -24.18 -4.36 3.77
N GLU A 356 -23.52 -3.66 2.86
CA GLU A 356 -22.42 -2.72 3.17
C GLU A 356 -22.89 -1.60 4.09
N LEU A 357 -24.05 -1.01 3.82
CA LEU A 357 -24.67 0.02 4.67
C LEU A 357 -25.04 -0.52 6.07
N ARG A 358 -25.57 -1.73 6.16
CA ARG A 358 -25.88 -2.35 7.46
C ARG A 358 -24.60 -2.60 8.27
N GLU A 359 -23.53 -3.09 7.63
CA GLU A 359 -22.23 -3.29 8.29
C GLU A 359 -21.63 -1.95 8.76
N GLU A 360 -21.73 -0.89 7.96
CA GLU A 360 -21.32 0.47 8.35
C GLU A 360 -22.10 0.95 9.57
N ARG A 361 -23.42 0.83 9.54
CA ARG A 361 -24.29 1.23 10.64
C ARG A 361 -23.98 0.45 11.92
N GLU A 362 -23.77 -0.84 11.85
CA GLU A 362 -23.45 -1.67 13.02
C GLU A 362 -22.15 -1.25 13.67
N LYS A 363 -21.10 -0.98 12.86
CA LYS A 363 -19.83 -0.42 13.35
C LYS A 363 -20.04 0.90 14.08
N LEU A 364 -20.89 1.80 13.55
CA LEU A 364 -21.19 3.06 14.20
C LEU A 364 -21.94 2.86 15.55
N LEU A 365 -22.93 1.96 15.61
CA LEU A 365 -23.68 1.67 16.83
C LEU A 365 -22.79 1.06 17.90
N VAL A 366 -21.93 0.10 17.57
CA VAL A 366 -20.96 -0.49 18.49
C VAL A 366 -20.03 0.60 19.04
N ARG A 367 -19.59 1.53 18.20
CA ARG A 367 -18.75 2.65 18.61
C ARG A 367 -19.50 3.61 19.55
N ILE A 368 -20.74 3.97 19.23
CA ILE A 368 -21.58 4.83 20.06
C ILE A 368 -21.77 4.20 21.45
N GLU A 369 -22.07 2.90 21.51
CA GLU A 369 -22.26 2.20 22.79
C GLU A 369 -20.97 2.13 23.61
N LYS A 370 -19.82 1.82 22.95
CA LYS A 370 -18.49 1.84 23.57
C LYS A 370 -18.16 3.21 24.17
N ASN A 371 -18.52 4.30 23.48
CA ASN A 371 -18.19 5.66 23.86
C ASN A 371 -19.21 6.26 24.88
N LYS A 372 -20.25 5.54 25.21
CA LYS A 372 -21.34 6.03 26.09
C LYS A 372 -20.83 6.53 27.46
N HIS A 373 -19.83 5.83 27.98
CA HIS A 373 -19.23 6.10 29.31
C HIS A 373 -17.81 6.67 29.19
N SER A 374 -17.45 7.24 28.05
CA SER A 374 -16.11 7.80 27.84
C SER A 374 -15.79 8.87 28.89
N CYS A 375 -14.56 8.81 29.39
CA CYS A 375 -14.06 9.69 30.44
C CYS A 375 -12.61 10.09 30.19
N ILE A 376 -12.18 11.17 30.88
CA ILE A 376 -10.78 11.56 30.95
C ILE A 376 -10.23 11.08 32.26
N ARG A 377 -9.32 10.12 32.25
CA ARG A 377 -8.68 9.53 33.44
C ARG A 377 -7.29 10.09 33.62
N VAL A 378 -6.98 10.56 34.81
CA VAL A 378 -5.67 11.12 35.17
C VAL A 378 -5.13 10.46 36.42
N GLU A 379 -4.02 9.73 36.30
CA GLU A 379 -3.41 8.98 37.39
C GLU A 379 -2.58 9.87 38.32
N GLY A 380 -2.01 10.96 37.83
CA GLY A 380 -1.24 11.92 38.63
C GLY A 380 -1.95 13.25 38.77
N ALA A 381 -1.34 14.34 38.33
CA ALA A 381 -1.83 15.69 38.56
C ALA A 381 -2.55 16.30 37.34
N VAL A 382 -3.59 17.08 37.63
CA VAL A 382 -4.23 18.01 36.69
C VAL A 382 -3.98 19.41 37.21
N TYR A 383 -3.25 20.22 36.43
CA TYR A 383 -2.95 21.60 36.81
C TYR A 383 -4.10 22.56 36.51
N SER A 384 -4.04 23.75 37.07
CA SER A 384 -5.04 24.80 36.82
C SER A 384 -4.95 25.35 35.37
N GLY A 385 -6.05 25.88 34.87
CA GLY A 385 -6.14 26.51 33.53
C GLY A 385 -6.38 25.53 32.37
N ILE A 386 -6.72 24.27 32.66
CA ILE A 386 -7.04 23.29 31.63
C ILE A 386 -8.53 23.35 31.31
N ASP A 387 -8.84 23.41 30.00
CA ASP A 387 -10.21 23.35 29.47
C ASP A 387 -10.57 21.88 29.18
N ILE A 388 -11.51 21.35 29.91
CA ILE A 388 -11.97 19.96 29.81
C ILE A 388 -13.40 19.95 29.28
N THR A 389 -13.60 19.35 28.14
CA THR A 389 -14.92 19.14 27.54
C THR A 389 -15.23 17.65 27.49
N VAL A 390 -16.30 17.22 28.11
CA VAL A 390 -16.81 15.85 27.99
C VAL A 390 -18.15 15.89 27.25
N LYS A 391 -18.13 15.46 25.99
CA LYS A 391 -19.24 15.55 25.05
C LYS A 391 -19.63 17.00 24.78
N ASP A 392 -20.73 17.46 25.34
CA ASP A 392 -21.28 18.81 25.10
C ASP A 392 -21.05 19.76 26.26
N VAL A 393 -20.40 19.30 27.33
CA VAL A 393 -20.24 20.06 28.58
C VAL A 393 -18.79 20.37 28.82
N SER A 394 -18.48 21.64 29.05
CA SER A 394 -17.12 22.13 29.28
C SER A 394 -16.95 22.61 30.74
N LYS A 395 -15.76 22.39 31.25
CA LYS A 395 -15.33 22.87 32.58
C LYS A 395 -13.88 23.31 32.54
N VAL A 396 -13.61 24.51 33.00
CA VAL A 396 -12.22 24.95 33.20
C VAL A 396 -11.79 24.54 34.62
N GLN A 397 -10.67 23.82 34.69
CA GLN A 397 -10.12 23.41 35.98
C GLN A 397 -9.34 24.56 36.61
N HIS A 398 -9.80 25.06 37.77
CA HIS A 398 -9.18 26.21 38.43
C HIS A 398 -8.19 25.80 39.52
N GLU A 399 -8.40 24.64 40.16
CA GLU A 399 -7.56 24.14 41.23
C GLU A 399 -6.80 22.90 40.79
N GLN A 400 -5.63 22.64 41.37
CA GLN A 400 -4.91 21.42 41.10
C GLN A 400 -5.64 20.24 41.75
N VAL A 401 -5.89 19.18 40.97
CA VAL A 401 -6.47 17.92 41.44
C VAL A 401 -5.57 16.76 41.04
N SER A 402 -5.71 15.61 41.66
CA SER A 402 -4.94 14.42 41.35
C SER A 402 -5.78 13.15 41.53
N HIS A 403 -5.34 12.05 40.87
CA HIS A 403 -5.97 10.74 40.93
C HIS A 403 -7.49 10.82 40.68
N CYS A 404 -7.88 11.32 39.51
CA CYS A 404 -9.26 11.62 39.21
C CYS A 404 -9.68 11.24 37.81
N ARG A 405 -10.97 11.16 37.58
CA ARG A 405 -11.58 11.05 36.26
C ARG A 405 -12.64 12.12 36.07
N PHE A 406 -12.71 12.68 34.90
CA PHE A 406 -13.72 13.63 34.47
C PHE A 406 -14.79 12.88 33.69
N VAL A 407 -16.00 12.94 34.17
CA VAL A 407 -17.18 12.30 33.58
C VAL A 407 -18.30 13.30 33.40
N ARG A 408 -19.12 13.12 32.35
CA ARG A 408 -20.33 13.90 32.20
C ARG A 408 -21.39 13.45 33.24
N ASP A 409 -21.92 14.37 33.99
CA ASP A 409 -23.04 14.16 34.90
C ASP A 409 -24.13 15.20 34.61
N GLY A 410 -25.12 14.82 33.77
CA GLY A 410 -26.15 15.73 33.29
C GLY A 410 -25.60 16.93 32.51
N ALA A 411 -25.73 18.12 33.06
CA ALA A 411 -25.28 19.39 32.47
C ALA A 411 -23.91 19.87 32.99
N ASP A 412 -23.20 19.07 33.80
CA ASP A 412 -21.87 19.42 34.33
C ASP A 412 -20.82 18.33 34.04
N VAL A 413 -19.57 18.70 34.17
CA VAL A 413 -18.43 17.76 34.22
C VAL A 413 -18.05 17.53 35.65
N ARG A 414 -18.33 16.32 36.16
CA ARG A 414 -18.05 15.91 37.53
C ARG A 414 -16.65 15.29 37.62
N ILE A 415 -15.94 15.65 38.69
CA ILE A 415 -14.65 15.06 39.04
C ILE A 415 -14.94 13.95 40.07
N VAL A 416 -14.48 12.74 39.75
CA VAL A 416 -14.65 11.56 40.59
C VAL A 416 -13.26 10.97 40.85
N GLY A 417 -12.98 10.49 42.05
CA GLY A 417 -11.74 9.77 42.37
C GLY A 417 -11.59 8.51 41.53
N LEU A 418 -10.35 8.11 41.29
CA LEU A 418 -10.01 6.86 40.62
C LEU A 418 -10.25 5.66 41.52
#